data_b540972e140076abbb1f914995ec7077
#
_entry.id   b540972e140076abbb1f914995ec7077
#
_cell.length_a   1.000
_cell.length_b   1.000
_cell.length_c   1.000
_cell.angle_alpha   90.00
_cell.angle_beta   90.00
_cell.angle_gamma   90.00
#
_symmetry.space_group_name_H-M   'P 1'
#
loop_
_entity.id
_entity.type
_entity.pdbx_description
1 polymer ?
#
loop_
_entity_poly.entity_id
_entity_poly.type
_entity_poly.pdbx_seq_one_letter_code
_entity_poly.pdbx_strand_id
1 'polypeptide(L)' 'MKKIAVFFAEGYEEIEGLTVVDLCRRAGIEVEMVSVTDSLQVTGSHQIPVIMDKFLADVNFDELDMIVVFDRVL' A
#
# COMPACT_ATOMS: atom_id res chain seq x y z
N MET A 1 15.23 -2.48 -12.06
CA MET A 1 13.77 -2.45 -11.99
C MET A 1 13.35 -1.45 -10.92
N LYS A 2 12.32 -0.66 -11.22
CA LYS A 2 11.78 0.28 -10.23
C LYS A 2 10.97 -0.47 -9.17
N LYS A 3 11.09 0.00 -7.94
CA LYS A 3 10.38 -0.58 -6.80
C LYS A 3 9.75 0.53 -5.97
N ILE A 4 8.46 0.41 -5.69
CA ILE A 4 7.75 1.35 -4.85
C ILE A 4 7.04 0.64 -3.71
N ALA A 5 6.88 1.35 -2.60
CA ALA A 5 6.05 0.89 -1.50
C ALA A 5 4.84 1.81 -1.39
N VAL A 6 3.67 1.20 -1.24
CA VAL A 6 2.42 1.93 -1.04
C VAL A 6 1.94 1.61 0.37
N PHE A 7 1.85 2.63 1.21
CA PHE A 7 1.49 2.50 2.62
C PHE A 7 0.00 2.73 2.80
N PHE A 8 -0.65 1.82 3.51
CA PHE A 8 -2.08 1.85 3.73
C PHE A 8 -2.40 1.94 5.22
N ALA A 9 -3.18 2.96 5.58
CA ALA A 9 -3.74 3.09 6.92
C ALA A 9 -5.21 2.66 6.91
N GLU A 10 -5.72 2.28 8.07
CA GLU A 10 -7.13 1.93 8.22
C GLU A 10 -8.00 3.09 7.75
N GLY A 11 -9.05 2.80 6.96
CA GLY A 11 -9.95 3.85 6.46
C GLY A 11 -9.48 4.57 5.21
N TYR A 12 -8.46 4.06 4.52
CA TYR A 12 -8.00 4.64 3.25
C TYR A 12 -9.09 4.52 2.16
N GLU A 13 -8.95 5.31 1.09
CA GLU A 13 -9.88 5.22 -0.05
C GLU A 13 -9.46 4.07 -0.96
N GLU A 14 -10.28 3.01 -1.02
CA GLU A 14 -9.92 1.77 -1.74
C GLU A 14 -9.64 2.00 -3.21
N ILE A 15 -10.50 2.77 -3.89
CA ILE A 15 -10.32 3.00 -5.32
C ILE A 15 -8.99 3.70 -5.59
N GLU A 16 -8.68 4.74 -4.82
CA GLU A 16 -7.44 5.49 -5.01
C GLU A 16 -6.21 4.62 -4.75
N GLY A 17 -6.19 3.95 -3.61
CA GLY A 17 -5.02 3.16 -3.22
C GLY A 17 -4.79 1.95 -4.10
N LEU A 18 -5.83 1.19 -4.36
CA LEU A 18 -5.70 -0.05 -5.15
C LEU A 18 -5.51 0.24 -6.63
N THR A 19 -6.03 1.35 -7.14
CA THR A 19 -5.79 1.75 -8.53
C THR A 19 -4.31 2.02 -8.78
N VAL A 20 -3.64 2.71 -7.85
CA VAL A 20 -2.19 2.96 -7.96
C VAL A 20 -1.43 1.64 -8.01
N VAL A 21 -1.76 0.71 -7.11
CA VAL A 21 -1.12 -0.60 -7.08
C VAL A 21 -1.34 -1.34 -8.40
N ASP A 22 -2.58 -1.39 -8.86
CA ASP A 22 -2.93 -2.10 -10.08
C ASP A 22 -2.20 -1.52 -11.30
N LEU A 23 -2.26 -0.20 -11.48
CA LEU A 23 -1.64 0.44 -12.62
C LEU A 23 -0.12 0.28 -12.62
N CYS A 24 0.51 0.41 -11.47
CA CYS A 24 1.95 0.26 -11.38
C CYS A 24 2.39 -1.18 -11.68
N ARG A 25 1.64 -2.16 -11.17
CA ARG A 25 1.95 -3.57 -11.46
C ARG A 25 1.75 -3.89 -12.94
N ARG A 26 0.72 -3.33 -13.56
CA ARG A 26 0.51 -3.50 -15.01
C ARG A 26 1.65 -2.89 -15.81
N ALA A 27 2.28 -1.84 -15.31
CA ALA A 27 3.41 -1.18 -15.96
C ALA A 27 4.75 -1.89 -15.72
N GLY A 28 4.75 -3.01 -14.99
CA GLY A 28 5.97 -3.74 -14.70
C GLY A 28 6.78 -3.20 -13.54
N ILE A 29 6.20 -2.31 -12.75
CA ILE A 29 6.85 -1.76 -11.56
C ILE A 29 6.60 -2.71 -10.39
N GLU A 30 7.65 -3.01 -9.63
CA GLU A 30 7.50 -3.82 -8.42
C GLU A 30 6.85 -2.97 -7.34
N VAL A 31 5.72 -3.45 -6.80
CA VAL A 31 4.95 -2.72 -5.79
C VAL A 31 4.80 -3.58 -4.54
N GLU A 32 5.17 -3.01 -3.40
CA GLU A 32 4.88 -3.61 -2.10
C GLU A 32 3.72 -2.86 -1.47
N MET A 33 2.69 -3.60 -1.07
CA MET A 33 1.58 -3.05 -0.29
C MET A 33 1.94 -3.21 1.18
N VAL A 34 2.00 -2.10 1.90
CA VAL A 34 2.53 -2.07 3.26
C VAL A 34 1.47 -1.61 4.23
N SER A 35 1.25 -2.39 5.29
CA SER A 35 0.37 -1.99 6.39
C SER A 35 1.13 -1.09 7.36
N VAL A 36 0.57 0.07 7.68
CA VAL A 36 1.09 0.91 8.77
C VAL A 36 0.36 0.65 10.09
N THR A 37 -0.48 -0.40 10.12
CA THR A 37 -1.22 -0.82 11.31
C THR A 37 -0.53 -2.01 11.96
N ASP A 38 -1.14 -2.56 13.00
CA ASP A 38 -0.64 -3.76 13.67
C ASP A 38 -1.19 -5.05 13.07
N SER A 39 -1.87 -4.96 11.92
CA SER A 39 -2.44 -6.10 11.20
C SER A 39 -2.04 -6.03 9.73
N LEU A 40 -1.81 -7.17 9.09
CA LEU A 40 -1.63 -7.22 7.64
C LEU A 40 -2.92 -6.94 6.91
N GLN A 41 -4.06 -7.24 7.52
CA GLN A 41 -5.35 -6.89 6.94
C GLN A 41 -5.66 -5.43 7.24
N VAL A 42 -5.85 -4.64 6.20
CA VAL A 42 -6.20 -3.22 6.32
C VAL A 42 -7.54 -3.00 5.62
N THR A 43 -8.47 -2.37 6.32
CA THR A 43 -9.83 -2.15 5.80
C THR A 43 -9.98 -0.68 5.43
N GLY A 44 -10.44 -0.43 4.22
CA GLY A 44 -10.64 0.92 3.71
C GLY A 44 -11.91 1.57 4.21
N SER A 45 -12.17 2.79 3.75
CA SER A 45 -13.31 3.60 4.17
C SER A 45 -14.65 2.99 3.74
N HIS A 46 -14.65 2.08 2.78
CA HIS A 46 -15.85 1.42 2.28
C HIS A 46 -15.96 -0.02 2.77
N GLN A 47 -15.26 -0.36 3.86
CA GLN A 47 -15.37 -1.65 4.54
C GLN A 47 -14.83 -2.83 3.72
N ILE A 48 -13.88 -2.58 2.83
CA ILE A 48 -13.28 -3.65 2.01
C ILE A 48 -11.93 -4.04 2.64
N PRO A 49 -11.84 -5.24 3.23
CA PRO A 49 -10.57 -5.69 3.80
C PRO A 49 -9.62 -6.19 2.71
N VAL A 50 -8.37 -5.79 2.80
CA VAL A 50 -7.32 -6.21 1.87
C VAL A 50 -6.10 -6.64 2.68
N ILE A 51 -5.47 -7.74 2.27
CA ILE A 51 -4.27 -8.23 2.93
C ILE A 51 -3.05 -7.58 2.27
N MET A 52 -2.26 -6.88 3.07
CA MET A 52 -1.03 -6.26 2.61
C MET A 52 0.10 -7.26 2.51
N ASP A 53 1.16 -6.89 1.80
CA ASP A 53 2.31 -7.77 1.59
C ASP A 53 3.21 -7.84 2.82
N LYS A 54 3.33 -6.75 3.56
CA LYS A 54 4.21 -6.71 4.73
C LYS A 54 3.85 -5.57 5.67
N PHE A 55 4.45 -5.61 6.86
CA PHE A 55 4.34 -4.51 7.83
C PHE A 55 5.38 -3.43 7.54
N LEU A 56 5.10 -2.21 8.01
CA LEU A 56 6.03 -1.09 7.90
C LEU A 56 7.41 -1.44 8.47
N ALA A 57 7.45 -2.16 9.59
CA ALA A 57 8.72 -2.53 10.24
C ALA A 57 9.60 -3.42 9.36
N ASP A 58 9.02 -4.10 8.38
CA ASP A 58 9.74 -5.04 7.52
C ASP A 58 10.18 -4.43 6.19
N VAL A 59 9.91 -3.14 5.97
CA VAL A 59 10.25 -2.47 4.73
C VAL A 59 11.74 -2.13 4.70
N ASN A 60 12.40 -2.49 3.59
CA ASN A 60 13.77 -2.07 3.34
C ASN A 60 13.74 -0.81 2.48
N PHE A 61 13.86 0.35 3.14
CA PHE A 61 13.76 1.64 2.47
C PHE A 61 14.88 1.90 1.46
N ASP A 62 16.04 1.26 1.65
CA ASP A 62 17.17 1.45 0.73
C ASP A 62 16.89 0.91 -0.66
N GLU A 63 15.94 -0.01 -0.80
CA GLU A 63 15.59 -0.61 -2.07
C GLU A 63 14.52 0.18 -2.83
N LEU A 64 13.90 1.18 -2.20
CA LEU A 64 12.74 1.85 -2.76
C LEU A 64 13.13 3.07 -3.59
N ASP A 65 12.46 3.23 -4.73
CA ASP A 65 12.56 4.42 -5.57
C ASP A 65 11.53 5.47 -5.20
N MET A 66 10.41 5.04 -4.62
CA MET A 66 9.30 5.95 -4.27
C MET A 66 8.46 5.35 -3.15
N ILE A 67 7.85 6.22 -2.36
CA ILE A 67 6.88 5.86 -1.34
C ILE A 67 5.60 6.64 -1.63
N VAL A 68 4.46 5.93 -1.58
CA VAL A 68 3.13 6.54 -1.70
C VAL A 68 2.35 6.20 -0.45
N VAL A 69 1.66 7.17 0.13
CA VAL A 69 0.95 6.99 1.39
C VAL A 69 -0.54 7.25 1.18
N PHE A 70 -1.38 6.30 1.58
CA PHE A 70 -2.83 6.46 1.61
C PHE A 70 -3.29 6.41 3.06
N ASP A 71 -3.64 7.58 3.57
CA ASP A 71 -4.11 7.73 4.94
C ASP A 71 -5.64 7.61 5.00
N ARG A 72 -6.16 7.72 6.19
CA ARG A 72 -7.60 7.64 6.43
C ARG A 72 -8.33 8.81 5.77
N VAL A 73 -9.47 8.49 5.15
CA VAL A 73 -10.41 9.51 4.66
C VAL A 73 -11.13 10.11 5.86
N LEU A 74 -11.19 11.43 5.93
CA LEU A 74 -11.86 12.15 7.02
C LEU A 74 -13.30 12.52 6.66
#